data_43ae9679a631615ed25f0baf867698d9
#
_entry.id   43ae9679a631615ed25f0baf867698d9
#
_cell.length_a   1.000
_cell.length_b   1.000
_cell.length_c   1.000
_cell.angle_alpha   90.00
_cell.angle_beta   90.00
_cell.angle_gamma   90.00
#
_symmetry.space_group_name_H-M   'P 1'
#
loop_
_entity.id
_entity.type
_entity.pdbx_description
1 polymer ?
#
loop_
_entity_poly.entity_id
_entity_poly.type
_entity_poly.pdbx_seq_one_letter_code
_entity_poly.pdbx_strand_id
1 'polypeptide(L)'
;SSAASDVYKRQLEMGGAAPETPIVFMKTPNCVNDPEGDICIPAFVGRLDYEGELAFVIKRRAKEVKAADAWGYILGFTCLNDVTARDIQAADGQWTRGKCMDGFAPMGPVITDEVDPTALKIQTRLNGNTVQSANTALFLTKIPDMLAFITAGITLEPGDVVSTGTPAGIGPMCSGDTVEVEIEGIGVLRNHIVSQ
;
A
#
# COMPACT_ATOMS: atom_id res chain seq x y z
N SER A 1 8.61 20.69 9.28
CA SER A 1 7.54 20.69 10.31
C SER A 1 6.27 19.94 9.87
N SER A 2 5.91 19.91 8.59
CA SER A 2 4.76 19.10 8.10
C SER A 2 5.03 17.59 8.16
N ALA A 3 6.22 17.16 7.82
CA ALA A 3 6.65 15.77 7.81
C ALA A 3 6.50 15.04 9.16
N ALA A 4 6.93 15.69 10.25
CA ALA A 4 6.79 15.14 11.59
C ALA A 4 5.31 15.02 12.02
N SER A 5 4.44 15.91 11.49
CA SER A 5 3.00 15.88 11.79
C SER A 5 2.28 14.70 11.12
N ASP A 6 2.71 14.27 9.93
CA ASP A 6 2.05 13.19 9.19
C ASP A 6 2.38 11.82 9.79
N VAL A 7 3.64 11.59 10.19
CA VAL A 7 4.02 10.38 10.95
C VAL A 7 3.24 10.31 12.28
N TYR A 8 3.13 11.43 12.99
CA TYR A 8 2.38 11.50 14.25
C TYR A 8 0.89 11.24 14.05
N LYS A 9 0.28 11.80 13.00
CA LYS A 9 -1.12 11.56 12.66
C LYS A 9 -1.38 10.07 12.38
N ARG A 10 -0.53 9.41 11.57
CA ARG A 10 -0.69 7.97 11.30
C ARG A 10 -0.57 7.12 12.57
N GLN A 11 0.35 7.47 13.48
CA GLN A 11 0.47 6.81 14.78
C GLN A 11 -0.81 6.94 15.62
N LEU A 12 -1.44 8.12 15.63
CA LEU A 12 -2.72 8.33 16.31
C LEU A 12 -3.85 7.51 15.68
N GLU A 13 -3.90 7.43 14.34
CA GLU A 13 -4.88 6.61 13.61
C GLU A 13 -4.72 5.12 13.96
N MET A 14 -3.51 4.65 14.23
CA MET A 14 -3.22 3.27 14.65
C MET A 14 -3.39 3.02 16.15
N GLY A 15 -3.81 4.03 16.94
CA GLY A 15 -4.10 3.89 18.36
C GLY A 15 -2.89 3.90 19.29
N GLY A 16 -1.72 4.44 18.87
CA GLY A 16 -0.57 4.53 19.77
C GLY A 16 0.78 4.81 19.12
N ALA A 17 1.86 4.37 19.78
CA ALA A 17 3.22 4.50 19.29
C ALA A 17 3.46 3.60 18.05
N ALA A 18 4.38 4.02 17.18
CA ALA A 18 4.82 3.18 16.08
C ALA A 18 5.37 1.85 16.63
N PRO A 19 5.04 0.70 15.99
CA PRO A 19 5.57 -0.57 16.41
C PRO A 19 7.10 -0.59 16.27
N GLU A 20 7.79 -1.20 17.23
CA GLU A 20 9.26 -1.35 17.20
C GLU A 20 9.73 -2.18 16.00
N THR A 21 8.89 -3.08 15.51
CA THR A 21 9.13 -3.93 14.34
C THR A 21 8.02 -3.76 13.30
N PRO A 22 8.34 -3.82 11.99
CA PRO A 22 7.34 -3.77 10.95
C PRO A 22 6.29 -4.87 11.10
N ILE A 23 5.01 -4.51 10.97
CA ILE A 23 3.93 -5.49 10.88
C ILE A 23 3.83 -5.94 9.42
N VAL A 24 3.96 -7.24 9.19
CA VAL A 24 3.85 -7.86 7.87
C VAL A 24 2.59 -8.70 7.82
N PHE A 25 1.79 -8.51 6.79
CA PHE A 25 0.63 -9.35 6.47
C PHE A 25 0.65 -9.65 4.96
N MET A 26 -0.11 -10.65 4.56
CA MET A 26 -0.19 -11.05 3.16
C MET A 26 -1.49 -10.56 2.52
N LYS A 27 -1.41 -10.24 1.23
CA LYS A 27 -2.55 -10.14 0.32
C LYS A 27 -2.47 -11.32 -0.65
N THR A 28 -3.60 -11.92 -0.93
CA THR A 28 -3.70 -13.12 -1.79
C THR A 28 -3.85 -12.71 -3.27
N PRO A 29 -3.51 -13.56 -4.24
CA PRO A 29 -3.57 -13.21 -5.67
C PRO A 29 -4.94 -12.73 -6.16
N ASN A 30 -6.04 -13.19 -5.57
CA ASN A 30 -7.40 -12.74 -5.90
C ASN A 30 -7.65 -11.25 -5.58
N CYS A 31 -6.80 -10.65 -4.73
CA CYS A 31 -6.92 -9.21 -4.42
C CYS A 31 -6.47 -8.31 -5.56
N VAL A 32 -5.63 -8.82 -6.48
CA VAL A 32 -5.07 -8.01 -7.57
C VAL A 32 -6.21 -7.50 -8.45
N ASN A 33 -6.12 -6.21 -8.79
CA ASN A 33 -7.06 -5.54 -9.66
C ASN A 33 -6.29 -4.60 -10.59
N ASP A 34 -6.83 -4.39 -11.79
CA ASP A 34 -6.21 -3.56 -12.80
C ASP A 34 -6.49 -2.06 -12.58
N PRO A 35 -5.67 -1.16 -13.15
CA PRO A 35 -6.06 0.24 -13.32
C PRO A 35 -7.41 0.35 -14.04
N GLU A 36 -8.22 1.32 -13.63
CA GLU A 36 -9.60 1.54 -14.10
C GLU A 36 -10.58 0.39 -13.76
N GLY A 37 -10.13 -0.66 -13.06
CA GLY A 37 -11.00 -1.75 -12.60
C GLY A 37 -11.92 -1.31 -11.45
N ASP A 38 -13.07 -1.95 -11.34
CA ASP A 38 -14.01 -1.71 -10.26
C ASP A 38 -13.54 -2.36 -8.95
N ILE A 39 -13.67 -1.63 -7.85
CA ILE A 39 -13.55 -2.16 -6.50
C ILE A 39 -14.96 -2.38 -5.96
N CYS A 40 -15.33 -3.65 -5.82
CA CYS A 40 -16.68 -4.03 -5.41
C CYS A 40 -16.80 -4.07 -3.88
N ILE A 41 -17.73 -3.31 -3.30
CA ILE A 41 -18.02 -3.37 -1.86
C ILE A 41 -18.94 -4.56 -1.60
N PRO A 42 -18.49 -5.63 -0.90
CA PRO A 42 -19.38 -6.71 -0.53
C PRO A 42 -20.49 -6.22 0.41
N ALA A 43 -21.71 -6.75 0.26
CA ALA A 43 -22.89 -6.29 0.99
C ALA A 43 -22.77 -6.35 2.53
N PHE A 44 -21.85 -7.19 3.04
CA PHE A 44 -21.60 -7.34 4.48
C PHE A 44 -20.50 -6.41 5.02
N VAL A 45 -19.86 -5.59 4.16
CA VAL A 45 -18.81 -4.62 4.57
C VAL A 45 -19.48 -3.29 4.90
N GLY A 46 -19.33 -2.85 6.13
CA GLY A 46 -19.90 -1.59 6.61
C GLY A 46 -18.99 -0.38 6.35
N ARG A 47 -17.67 -0.60 6.26
CA ARG A 47 -16.69 0.47 6.02
C ARG A 47 -15.54 -0.02 5.17
N LEU A 48 -15.39 0.56 3.98
CA LEU A 48 -14.28 0.34 3.07
C LEU A 48 -13.37 1.56 3.03
N ASP A 49 -12.09 1.40 3.37
CA ASP A 49 -11.11 2.50 3.38
C ASP A 49 -10.09 2.34 2.23
N TYR A 50 -9.63 3.49 1.69
CA TYR A 50 -8.45 3.56 0.81
C TYR A 50 -7.17 3.64 1.64
N GLU A 51 -6.09 3.09 1.11
CA GLU A 51 -4.72 3.18 1.62
C GLU A 51 -3.75 3.27 0.43
N GLY A 52 -3.44 4.50 -0.02
CA GLY A 52 -2.49 4.72 -1.13
C GLY A 52 -1.06 4.44 -0.70
N GLU A 53 -0.34 3.62 -1.48
CA GLU A 53 0.98 3.11 -1.13
C GLU A 53 1.92 3.07 -2.33
N LEU A 54 3.22 3.22 -2.08
CA LEU A 54 4.25 2.75 -3.00
C LEU A 54 4.39 1.25 -2.82
N ALA A 55 4.52 0.51 -3.93
CA ALA A 55 4.87 -0.90 -3.90
C ALA A 55 6.11 -1.16 -4.75
N PHE A 56 6.90 -2.17 -4.40
CA PHE A 56 8.01 -2.64 -5.21
C PHE A 56 7.84 -4.11 -5.60
N VAL A 57 8.32 -4.45 -6.80
CA VAL A 57 8.20 -5.79 -7.38
C VAL A 57 9.55 -6.49 -7.31
N ILE A 58 9.54 -7.76 -6.92
CA ILE A 58 10.76 -8.58 -6.79
C ILE A 58 11.23 -9.02 -8.17
N LYS A 59 12.53 -8.83 -8.43
CA LYS A 59 13.21 -9.17 -9.70
C LYS A 59 13.71 -10.61 -9.75
N ARG A 60 14.19 -11.09 -8.62
CA ARG A 60 14.82 -12.42 -8.48
C ARG A 60 14.60 -12.96 -7.09
N ARG A 61 14.63 -14.28 -6.94
CA ARG A 61 14.46 -14.94 -5.65
C ARG A 61 15.27 -14.26 -4.55
N ALA A 62 14.60 -13.86 -3.48
CA ALA A 62 15.14 -13.12 -2.36
C ALA A 62 14.95 -13.90 -1.05
N LYS A 63 16.05 -14.28 -0.43
CA LYS A 63 16.13 -14.96 0.86
C LYS A 63 17.34 -14.46 1.62
N GLU A 64 17.17 -14.07 2.88
CA GLU A 64 18.24 -13.55 3.76
C GLU A 64 19.03 -12.40 3.09
N VAL A 65 18.30 -11.49 2.42
CA VAL A 65 18.89 -10.36 1.70
C VAL A 65 19.42 -9.33 2.69
N LYS A 66 20.66 -8.91 2.53
CA LYS A 66 21.20 -7.79 3.32
C LYS A 66 20.66 -6.46 2.79
N ALA A 67 20.37 -5.52 3.68
CA ALA A 67 19.88 -4.20 3.28
C ALA A 67 20.78 -3.51 2.24
N ALA A 68 22.10 -3.65 2.34
CA ALA A 68 23.05 -3.09 1.38
C ALA A 68 22.89 -3.64 -0.06
N ASP A 69 22.35 -4.84 -0.21
CA ASP A 69 22.19 -5.52 -1.51
C ASP A 69 20.74 -5.40 -2.04
N ALA A 70 19.82 -4.83 -1.28
CA ALA A 70 18.38 -4.86 -1.51
C ALA A 70 17.96 -4.35 -2.90
N TRP A 71 18.56 -3.26 -3.37
CA TRP A 71 18.24 -2.67 -4.69
C TRP A 71 18.46 -3.64 -5.85
N GLY A 72 19.40 -4.57 -5.73
CA GLY A 72 19.66 -5.60 -6.75
C GLY A 72 18.57 -6.68 -6.85
N TYR A 73 17.57 -6.68 -5.95
CA TYR A 73 16.45 -7.62 -5.92
C TYR A 73 15.13 -6.99 -6.36
N ILE A 74 15.08 -5.69 -6.61
CA ILE A 74 13.89 -4.96 -6.99
C ILE A 74 13.86 -4.80 -8.51
N LEU A 75 12.73 -5.16 -9.14
CA LEU A 75 12.45 -4.98 -10.55
C LEU A 75 12.06 -3.53 -10.86
N GLY A 76 11.23 -2.94 -10.00
CA GLY A 76 10.70 -1.61 -10.18
C GLY A 76 9.62 -1.30 -9.15
N PHE A 77 8.97 -0.16 -9.32
CA PHE A 77 8.01 0.44 -8.41
C PHE A 77 6.68 0.69 -9.12
N THR A 78 5.59 0.66 -8.34
CA THR A 78 4.23 0.90 -8.84
C THR A 78 3.36 1.53 -7.75
N CYS A 79 2.25 2.16 -8.14
CA CYS A 79 1.23 2.54 -7.18
C CYS A 79 0.42 1.32 -6.76
N LEU A 80 -0.03 1.30 -5.51
CA LEU A 80 -0.94 0.30 -4.98
C LEU A 80 -1.95 0.99 -4.05
N ASN A 81 -3.18 0.49 -4.01
CA ASN A 81 -4.16 0.85 -3.00
C ASN A 81 -4.47 -0.39 -2.16
N ASP A 82 -4.04 -0.39 -0.89
CA ASP A 82 -4.31 -1.48 0.05
C ASP A 82 -5.72 -1.36 0.63
N VAL A 83 -6.72 -1.58 -0.22
CA VAL A 83 -8.13 -1.47 0.12
C VAL A 83 -8.48 -2.33 1.32
N THR A 84 -9.21 -1.75 2.27
CA THR A 84 -9.43 -2.36 3.58
C THR A 84 -10.89 -2.30 4.01
N ALA A 85 -11.51 -3.46 4.24
CA ALA A 85 -12.76 -3.55 5.00
C ALA A 85 -12.46 -3.34 6.49
N ARG A 86 -12.58 -2.09 6.94
CA ARG A 86 -12.04 -1.65 8.23
C ARG A 86 -12.76 -2.25 9.44
N ASP A 87 -14.06 -2.38 9.34
CA ASP A 87 -14.89 -3.02 10.37
C ASP A 87 -14.55 -4.51 10.53
N ILE A 88 -14.33 -5.21 9.40
CA ILE A 88 -13.94 -6.63 9.40
C ILE A 88 -12.52 -6.79 9.96
N GLN A 89 -11.57 -5.94 9.54
CA GLN A 89 -10.21 -5.95 10.07
C GLN A 89 -10.18 -5.78 11.59
N ALA A 90 -11.00 -4.86 12.12
CA ALA A 90 -11.09 -4.59 13.55
C ALA A 90 -11.75 -5.76 14.31
N ALA A 91 -12.82 -6.33 13.75
CA ALA A 91 -13.58 -7.41 14.41
C ALA A 91 -12.80 -8.73 14.47
N ASP A 92 -12.06 -9.08 13.41
CA ASP A 92 -11.37 -10.37 13.31
C ASP A 92 -10.04 -10.40 14.09
N GLY A 93 -9.41 -9.25 14.32
CA GLY A 93 -8.06 -9.17 14.88
C GLY A 93 -6.95 -9.68 13.94
N GLN A 94 -7.27 -10.60 13.03
CA GLN A 94 -6.43 -11.04 11.92
C GLN A 94 -6.85 -10.31 10.64
N TRP A 95 -5.88 -9.74 9.88
CA TRP A 95 -6.19 -8.80 8.81
C TRP A 95 -6.61 -9.45 7.49
N THR A 96 -6.41 -10.77 7.35
CA THR A 96 -6.63 -11.49 6.09
C THR A 96 -8.00 -11.20 5.48
N ARG A 97 -9.09 -11.39 6.22
CA ARG A 97 -10.45 -11.21 5.70
C ARG A 97 -10.77 -9.76 5.37
N GLY A 98 -10.24 -8.81 6.15
CA GLY A 98 -10.41 -7.37 5.90
C GLY A 98 -9.58 -6.82 4.73
N LYS A 99 -8.50 -7.52 4.33
CA LYS A 99 -7.51 -7.09 3.35
C LYS A 99 -7.46 -7.92 2.06
N CYS A 100 -8.02 -9.15 2.07
CA CYS A 100 -7.86 -10.12 0.99
C CYS A 100 -9.16 -10.44 0.24
N MET A 101 -10.11 -9.51 0.18
CA MET A 101 -11.28 -9.65 -0.68
C MET A 101 -10.90 -9.42 -2.14
N ASP A 102 -11.70 -9.94 -3.06
CA ASP A 102 -11.44 -9.85 -4.50
C ASP A 102 -11.31 -8.38 -4.94
N GLY A 103 -10.23 -8.07 -5.65
CA GLY A 103 -9.96 -6.73 -6.18
C GLY A 103 -9.46 -5.70 -5.15
N PHE A 104 -9.14 -6.09 -3.91
CA PHE A 104 -8.71 -5.17 -2.84
C PHE A 104 -7.21 -4.78 -2.88
N ALA A 105 -6.50 -5.12 -3.96
CA ALA A 105 -5.13 -4.65 -4.22
C ALA A 105 -4.98 -4.17 -5.67
N PRO A 106 -5.71 -3.13 -6.08
CA PRO A 106 -5.43 -2.53 -7.37
C PRO A 106 -4.00 -2.01 -7.38
N MET A 107 -3.30 -2.21 -8.52
CA MET A 107 -1.92 -1.79 -8.69
C MET A 107 -1.64 -1.39 -10.13
N GLY A 108 -0.71 -0.47 -10.33
CA GLY A 108 -0.36 0.10 -11.64
C GLY A 108 -0.08 1.60 -11.54
N PRO A 109 -0.16 2.37 -12.63
CA PRO A 109 -0.49 1.96 -14.01
C PRO A 109 0.66 1.23 -14.71
N VAL A 110 1.89 1.35 -14.20
CA VAL A 110 3.11 0.74 -14.74
C VAL A 110 4.01 0.27 -13.62
N ILE A 111 4.95 -0.62 -13.93
CA ILE A 111 6.11 -0.92 -13.10
C ILE A 111 7.31 -0.23 -13.76
N THR A 112 8.00 0.66 -13.02
CA THR A 112 9.16 1.40 -13.53
C THR A 112 10.31 1.37 -12.52
N ASP A 113 11.54 1.32 -13.02
CA ASP A 113 12.79 1.49 -12.26
C ASP A 113 13.44 2.87 -12.51
N GLU A 114 12.78 3.74 -13.28
CA GLU A 114 13.26 5.08 -13.65
C GLU A 114 12.97 6.17 -12.62
N VAL A 115 12.73 5.79 -11.36
CA VAL A 115 12.43 6.71 -10.25
C VAL A 115 13.39 6.51 -9.07
N ASP A 116 13.62 7.55 -8.30
CA ASP A 116 14.29 7.45 -6.99
C ASP A 116 13.23 7.22 -5.89
N PRO A 117 13.05 5.97 -5.42
CA PRO A 117 11.97 5.63 -4.47
C PRO A 117 12.17 6.25 -3.08
N THR A 118 13.30 6.91 -2.83
CA THR A 118 13.63 7.45 -1.50
C THR A 118 13.03 8.82 -1.22
N ALA A 119 12.51 9.52 -2.25
CA ALA A 119 12.03 10.90 -2.11
C ALA A 119 10.83 11.25 -3.03
N LEU A 120 9.98 10.27 -3.37
CA LEU A 120 8.82 10.47 -4.23
C LEU A 120 7.65 11.09 -3.48
N LYS A 121 6.95 12.02 -4.12
CA LYS A 121 5.66 12.50 -3.66
C LYS A 121 4.60 11.43 -3.91
N ILE A 122 3.79 11.13 -2.89
CA ILE A 122 2.62 10.25 -2.97
C ILE A 122 1.38 11.02 -2.56
N GLN A 123 0.31 10.90 -3.33
CA GLN A 123 -0.99 11.49 -3.04
C GLN A 123 -2.10 10.49 -3.31
N THR A 124 -3.14 10.51 -2.45
CA THR A 124 -4.41 9.84 -2.73
C THR A 124 -5.49 10.91 -2.88
N ARG A 125 -6.31 10.78 -3.91
CA ARG A 125 -7.50 11.63 -4.13
C ARG A 125 -8.76 10.76 -4.09
N LEU A 126 -9.80 11.31 -3.48
CA LEU A 126 -11.14 10.76 -3.53
C LEU A 126 -12.06 11.80 -4.20
N ASN A 127 -12.67 11.44 -5.31
CA ASN A 127 -13.51 12.35 -6.14
C ASN A 127 -12.78 13.66 -6.47
N GLY A 128 -11.49 13.58 -6.82
CA GLY A 128 -10.63 14.71 -7.14
C GLY A 128 -10.09 15.50 -5.95
N ASN A 129 -10.56 15.25 -4.73
CA ASN A 129 -10.08 15.92 -3.52
C ASN A 129 -8.90 15.17 -2.92
N THR A 130 -7.78 15.85 -2.64
CA THR A 130 -6.61 15.24 -1.99
C THR A 130 -6.96 14.87 -0.54
N VAL A 131 -6.85 13.60 -0.21
CA VAL A 131 -7.15 13.03 1.12
C VAL A 131 -5.90 12.48 1.82
N GLN A 132 -4.89 12.04 1.05
CA GLN A 132 -3.56 11.73 1.57
C GLN A 132 -2.50 12.48 0.76
N SER A 133 -1.44 12.97 1.42
CA SER A 133 -0.30 13.63 0.76
C SER A 133 0.92 13.46 1.63
N ALA A 134 1.94 12.79 1.12
CA ALA A 134 3.18 12.48 1.85
C ALA A 134 4.37 12.39 0.88
N ASN A 135 5.53 12.01 1.43
CA ASN A 135 6.73 11.72 0.66
C ASN A 135 7.36 10.43 1.17
N THR A 136 7.88 9.60 0.27
CA THR A 136 8.52 8.32 0.63
C THR A 136 9.77 8.48 1.49
N ALA A 137 10.37 9.68 1.52
CA ALA A 137 11.43 10.02 2.47
C ALA A 137 11.00 9.86 3.95
N LEU A 138 9.68 9.86 4.22
CA LEU A 138 9.09 9.73 5.56
C LEU A 138 8.81 8.29 5.99
N PHE A 139 9.13 7.30 5.16
CA PHE A 139 8.96 5.89 5.54
C PHE A 139 9.66 5.59 6.87
N LEU A 140 8.90 5.01 7.79
CA LEU A 140 9.42 4.58 9.11
C LEU A 140 10.50 3.50 8.94
N THR A 141 10.20 2.51 8.11
CA THR A 141 11.16 1.48 7.70
C THR A 141 11.55 1.74 6.24
N LYS A 142 12.84 1.90 5.97
CA LYS A 142 13.31 2.13 4.60
C LYS A 142 13.19 0.85 3.77
N ILE A 143 13.00 0.98 2.45
CA ILE A 143 12.82 -0.17 1.54
C ILE A 143 13.91 -1.24 1.69
N PRO A 144 15.21 -0.90 1.77
CA PRO A 144 16.25 -1.89 1.98
C PRO A 144 16.11 -2.67 3.30
N ASP A 145 15.75 -1.98 4.38
CA ASP A 145 15.56 -2.60 5.70
C ASP A 145 14.29 -3.45 5.73
N MET A 146 13.23 -3.01 5.05
CA MET A 146 11.99 -3.76 4.89
C MET A 146 12.23 -5.08 4.17
N LEU A 147 12.94 -5.05 3.02
CA LEU A 147 13.28 -6.27 2.28
C LEU A 147 14.16 -7.21 3.10
N ALA A 148 15.16 -6.69 3.81
CA ALA A 148 16.00 -7.49 4.71
C ALA A 148 15.17 -8.15 5.83
N PHE A 149 14.27 -7.39 6.45
CA PHE A 149 13.39 -7.88 7.52
C PHE A 149 12.48 -9.02 7.03
N ILE A 150 11.79 -8.83 5.91
CA ILE A 150 10.87 -9.84 5.34
C ILE A 150 11.66 -11.09 4.96
N THR A 151 12.77 -10.93 4.25
CA THR A 151 13.52 -12.07 3.69
C THR A 151 14.33 -12.83 4.72
N ALA A 152 14.48 -12.34 5.95
CA ALA A 152 15.08 -13.08 7.05
C ALA A 152 14.31 -14.38 7.36
N GLY A 153 12.98 -14.36 7.23
CA GLY A 153 12.11 -15.52 7.48
C GLY A 153 11.34 -16.02 6.25
N ILE A 154 11.01 -15.15 5.33
CA ILE A 154 10.11 -15.43 4.18
C ILE A 154 10.92 -15.36 2.88
N THR A 155 10.82 -16.37 2.02
CA THR A 155 11.39 -16.30 0.67
C THR A 155 10.41 -15.57 -0.23
N LEU A 156 10.90 -14.55 -0.95
CA LEU A 156 10.15 -13.88 -2.02
C LEU A 156 10.64 -14.38 -3.38
N GLU A 157 9.70 -14.59 -4.29
CA GLU A 157 9.98 -15.06 -5.65
C GLU A 157 9.85 -13.92 -6.68
N PRO A 158 10.41 -14.06 -7.89
CA PRO A 158 10.23 -13.05 -8.94
C PRO A 158 8.75 -12.79 -9.23
N GLY A 159 8.36 -11.52 -9.23
CA GLY A 159 6.98 -11.10 -9.42
C GLY A 159 6.20 -10.88 -8.12
N ASP A 160 6.72 -11.31 -6.97
CA ASP A 160 6.10 -10.93 -5.69
C ASP A 160 6.12 -9.40 -5.52
N VAL A 161 5.05 -8.87 -4.95
CA VAL A 161 4.87 -7.44 -4.71
C VAL A 161 4.90 -7.16 -3.21
N VAL A 162 5.68 -6.18 -2.81
CA VAL A 162 5.75 -5.70 -1.43
C VAL A 162 5.25 -4.27 -1.36
N SER A 163 4.19 -4.05 -0.60
CA SER A 163 3.64 -2.73 -0.33
C SER A 163 4.28 -2.12 0.90
N THR A 164 4.49 -0.81 0.90
CA THR A 164 5.37 -0.14 1.88
C THR A 164 4.62 0.51 3.04
N GLY A 165 3.30 0.41 3.06
CA GLY A 165 2.45 1.06 4.05
C GLY A 165 2.00 2.46 3.62
N THR A 166 0.82 2.84 4.11
CA THR A 166 0.12 4.06 3.74
C THR A 166 0.41 5.22 4.70
N PRO A 167 0.46 6.47 4.21
CA PRO A 167 0.54 7.65 5.06
C PRO A 167 -0.76 7.91 5.83
N ALA A 168 -0.76 8.90 6.70
CA ALA A 168 -1.95 9.41 7.38
C ALA A 168 -3.02 9.91 6.40
N GLY A 169 -4.29 9.89 6.82
CA GLY A 169 -5.43 10.36 6.05
C GLY A 169 -6.24 9.25 5.39
N ILE A 170 -6.16 8.01 5.90
CA ILE A 170 -7.07 6.94 5.50
C ILE A 170 -8.52 7.36 5.73
N GLY A 171 -9.43 6.89 4.91
CA GLY A 171 -10.84 7.27 5.03
C GLY A 171 -11.77 6.41 4.20
N PRO A 172 -13.08 6.53 4.45
CA PRO A 172 -14.09 5.69 3.82
C PRO A 172 -14.32 6.03 2.35
N MET A 173 -14.65 4.99 1.59
CA MET A 173 -15.15 5.04 0.23
C MET A 173 -16.58 4.49 0.17
N CYS A 174 -17.39 5.06 -0.72
CA CYS A 174 -18.76 4.64 -0.98
C CYS A 174 -18.95 4.27 -2.45
N SER A 175 -20.01 3.53 -2.77
CA SER A 175 -20.38 3.25 -4.16
C SER A 175 -20.60 4.55 -4.94
N GLY A 176 -20.03 4.64 -6.13
CA GLY A 176 -20.02 5.83 -6.98
C GLY A 176 -18.77 6.70 -6.82
N ASP A 177 -17.94 6.45 -5.82
CA ASP A 177 -16.67 7.16 -5.64
C ASP A 177 -15.62 6.73 -6.69
N THR A 178 -14.70 7.65 -6.97
CA THR A 178 -13.47 7.40 -7.73
C THR A 178 -12.27 7.68 -6.83
N VAL A 179 -11.40 6.69 -6.66
CA VAL A 179 -10.17 6.82 -5.90
C VAL A 179 -8.96 6.82 -6.84
N GLU A 180 -8.00 7.69 -6.58
CA GLU A 180 -6.76 7.79 -7.35
C GLU A 180 -5.56 7.78 -6.39
N VAL A 181 -4.58 6.94 -6.71
CA VAL A 181 -3.25 6.95 -6.06
C VAL A 181 -2.24 7.44 -7.09
N GLU A 182 -1.63 8.59 -6.84
CA GLU A 182 -0.61 9.19 -7.69
C GLU A 182 0.75 9.16 -7.02
N ILE A 183 1.75 8.67 -7.73
CA ILE A 183 3.15 8.71 -7.28
C ILE A 183 3.98 9.38 -8.38
N GLU A 184 4.80 10.33 -7.94
CA GLU A 184 5.70 11.08 -8.80
C GLU A 184 6.59 10.16 -9.66
N GLY A 185 6.57 10.38 -10.99
CA GLY A 185 7.35 9.58 -11.94
C GLY A 185 6.76 8.20 -12.29
N ILE A 186 5.73 7.73 -11.57
CA ILE A 186 5.07 6.44 -11.85
C ILE A 186 3.75 6.66 -12.59
N GLY A 187 2.94 7.62 -12.12
CA GLY A 187 1.64 7.94 -12.72
C GLY A 187 0.48 7.85 -11.74
N VAL A 188 -0.71 7.64 -12.27
CA VAL A 188 -1.97 7.62 -11.51
C VAL A 188 -2.64 6.27 -11.68
N LEU A 189 -2.83 5.57 -10.58
CA LEU A 189 -3.70 4.41 -10.45
C LEU A 189 -5.10 4.90 -10.09
N ARG A 190 -6.08 4.67 -10.96
CA ARG A 190 -7.48 5.06 -10.75
C ARG A 190 -8.37 3.83 -10.69
N ASN A 191 -9.34 3.85 -9.77
CA ASN A 191 -10.35 2.80 -9.65
C ASN A 191 -11.70 3.39 -9.27
N HIS A 192 -12.77 2.69 -9.64
CA HIS A 192 -14.15 3.06 -9.33
C HIS A 192 -14.71 2.16 -8.24
N ILE A 193 -15.48 2.74 -7.34
CA ILE A 193 -16.10 2.00 -6.24
C ILE A 193 -17.53 1.66 -6.62
N VAL A 194 -17.87 0.39 -6.59
CA VAL A 194 -19.22 -0.12 -6.90
C VAL A 194 -19.77 -0.95 -5.75
N SER A 195 -21.09 -0.99 -5.60
CA SER A 195 -21.76 -1.92 -4.68
C SER A 195 -22.05 -3.25 -5.38
N GLN A 196 -21.98 -4.33 -4.63
CA GLN A 196 -22.52 -5.63 -5.04
C GLN A 196 -24.02 -5.57 -5.25
#